data_536240729357f0a5bdc11bd1c5ca71a3
#
_entry.id   536240729357f0a5bdc11bd1c5ca71a3
#
_cell.length_a   1.000
_cell.length_b   1.000
_cell.length_c   1.000
_cell.angle_alpha   90.00
_cell.angle_beta   90.00
_cell.angle_gamma   90.00
#
_symmetry.space_group_name_H-M   'P 1'
#
loop_
_entity.id
_entity.type
_entity.pdbx_description
1 polymer ?
#
loop_
_entity_poly.entity_id
_entity_poly.type
_entity_poly.pdbx_seq_one_letter_code
_entity_poly.pdbx_strand_id
1 'polypeptide(L)'
;MRSVDVVIVGGGPAGLAAAVSAKKHGADSILILERDASLGGILNQCIHSGFGLHRFKEELTGPEYADRYIKLVEELNIPYLLNTTVIDITRERKVTAVNSDDGVIEIQAGAIIIAAGCRE
;
A
#
# COMPACT_ATOMS: atom_id res chain seq x y z
N MET A 1 -20.37 -0.09 -6.63
CA MET A 1 -18.96 -0.19 -6.97
C MET A 1 -18.25 1.11 -6.61
N ARG A 2 -17.11 1.01 -5.98
CA ARG A 2 -16.29 2.13 -5.58
C ARG A 2 -15.34 2.51 -6.73
N SER A 3 -15.09 3.80 -6.91
CA SER A 3 -14.15 4.27 -7.94
C SER A 3 -13.02 5.05 -7.29
N VAL A 4 -11.79 4.74 -7.67
CA VAL A 4 -10.61 5.48 -7.20
C VAL A 4 -9.64 5.67 -8.36
N ASP A 5 -8.82 6.72 -8.29
CA ASP A 5 -7.84 7.00 -9.34
C ASP A 5 -6.72 5.95 -9.37
N VAL A 6 -6.22 5.58 -8.20
CA VAL A 6 -5.10 4.63 -8.11
C VAL A 6 -5.39 3.61 -7.02
N VAL A 7 -5.32 2.34 -7.38
CA VAL A 7 -5.37 1.23 -6.42
C VAL A 7 -3.96 0.68 -6.29
N ILE A 8 -3.50 0.53 -5.06
CA ILE A 8 -2.20 -0.04 -4.78
C ILE A 8 -2.42 -1.38 -4.08
N VAL A 9 -1.96 -2.44 -4.70
CA VAL A 9 -2.09 -3.79 -4.17
C VAL A 9 -0.81 -4.11 -3.41
N GLY A 10 -0.90 -4.07 -2.10
CA GLY A 10 0.22 -4.32 -1.21
C GLY A 10 0.60 -3.08 -0.42
N GLY A 11 0.62 -3.22 0.91
CA GLY A 11 0.98 -2.15 1.83
C GLY A 11 2.37 -2.29 2.42
N GLY A 12 3.27 -2.99 1.71
CA GLY A 12 4.67 -3.07 2.08
C GLY A 12 5.43 -1.83 1.62
N PRO A 13 6.77 -1.86 1.68
CA PRO A 13 7.56 -0.66 1.40
C PRO A 13 7.33 -0.06 0.02
N ALA A 14 7.27 -0.90 -1.01
CA ALA A 14 7.06 -0.41 -2.38
C ALA A 14 5.67 0.20 -2.54
N GLY A 15 4.65 -0.42 -1.95
CA GLY A 15 3.28 0.09 -2.01
C GLY A 15 3.11 1.40 -1.29
N LEU A 16 3.69 1.51 -0.10
CA LEU A 16 3.63 2.75 0.67
C LEU A 16 4.33 3.89 -0.07
N ALA A 17 5.50 3.62 -0.64
CA ALA A 17 6.24 4.63 -1.41
C ALA A 17 5.45 5.04 -2.66
N ALA A 18 4.84 4.09 -3.35
CA ALA A 18 4.02 4.38 -4.52
C ALA A 18 2.82 5.25 -4.16
N ALA A 19 2.16 4.95 -3.04
CA ALA A 19 1.01 5.72 -2.58
C ALA A 19 1.39 7.18 -2.28
N VAL A 20 2.49 7.36 -1.56
CA VAL A 20 2.97 8.70 -1.23
C VAL A 20 3.33 9.46 -2.49
N SER A 21 4.03 8.81 -3.43
CA SER A 21 4.41 9.43 -4.69
C SER A 21 3.19 9.83 -5.52
N ALA A 22 2.22 8.94 -5.64
CA ALA A 22 1.01 9.22 -6.41
C ALA A 22 0.26 10.42 -5.82
N LYS A 23 0.17 10.49 -4.49
CA LYS A 23 -0.51 11.61 -3.82
C LYS A 23 0.21 12.92 -4.07
N LYS A 24 1.54 12.91 -3.98
CA LYS A 24 2.33 14.11 -4.20
C LYS A 24 2.30 14.58 -5.64
N HIS A 25 2.03 13.69 -6.59
CA HIS A 25 1.95 14.03 -8.01
C HIS A 25 0.51 14.30 -8.47
N GLY A 26 -0.42 14.44 -7.56
CA GLY A 26 -1.74 14.98 -7.86
C GLY A 26 -2.88 13.99 -8.02
N ALA A 27 -2.69 12.72 -7.69
CA ALA A 27 -3.79 11.77 -7.71
C ALA A 27 -4.84 12.18 -6.67
N ASP A 28 -6.10 12.26 -7.08
CA ASP A 28 -7.17 12.73 -6.19
C ASP A 28 -7.59 11.64 -5.19
N SER A 29 -7.66 10.39 -5.64
CA SER A 29 -8.06 9.30 -4.77
C SER A 29 -7.13 8.11 -4.95
N ILE A 30 -6.70 7.57 -3.81
CA ILE A 30 -5.77 6.45 -3.77
C ILE A 30 -6.30 5.50 -2.71
N LEU A 31 -6.21 4.19 -2.98
CA LEU A 31 -6.59 3.19 -2.00
C LEU A 31 -5.53 2.10 -1.97
N ILE A 32 -5.01 1.82 -0.78
CA ILE A 32 -4.07 0.72 -0.58
C ILE A 32 -4.83 -0.50 -0.07
N LEU A 33 -4.63 -1.63 -0.70
CA LEU A 33 -5.23 -2.90 -0.26
C LEU A 33 -4.12 -3.80 0.27
N GLU A 34 -4.18 -4.10 1.56
CA GLU A 34 -3.17 -4.91 2.23
C GLU A 34 -3.81 -6.16 2.84
N ARG A 35 -3.28 -7.33 2.52
CA ARG A 35 -3.83 -8.59 3.02
C ARG A 35 -3.50 -8.89 4.48
N ASP A 36 -2.44 -8.30 5.00
CA ASP A 36 -2.05 -8.52 6.39
C ASP A 36 -2.80 -7.57 7.33
N ALA A 37 -2.60 -7.77 8.62
CA ALA A 37 -3.26 -6.97 9.65
C ALA A 37 -2.57 -5.64 9.90
N SER A 38 -1.47 -5.35 9.20
CA SER A 38 -0.74 -4.09 9.35
C SER A 38 -0.03 -3.71 8.07
N LEU A 39 0.23 -2.43 7.90
CA LEU A 39 1.08 -1.93 6.83
C LEU A 39 2.56 -2.19 7.14
N GLY A 40 3.41 -2.07 6.14
CA GLY A 40 4.85 -2.18 6.33
C GLY A 40 5.47 -3.47 5.81
N GLY A 41 4.67 -4.52 5.70
CA GLY A 41 5.09 -5.78 5.10
C GLY A 41 6.35 -6.35 5.74
N ILE A 42 7.25 -6.81 4.90
CA ILE A 42 8.47 -7.48 5.34
C ILE A 42 9.41 -6.58 6.16
N LEU A 43 9.29 -5.25 6.00
CA LEU A 43 10.14 -4.33 6.75
C LEU A 43 9.92 -4.42 8.25
N ASN A 44 8.73 -4.83 8.67
CA ASN A 44 8.44 -5.02 10.09
C ASN A 44 9.21 -6.18 10.70
N GLN A 45 9.77 -7.05 9.86
CA GLN A 45 10.51 -8.23 10.31
C GLN A 45 12.02 -8.06 10.16
N CYS A 46 12.45 -6.96 9.56
CA CYS A 46 13.88 -6.68 9.36
C CYS A 46 14.43 -5.87 10.52
N ILE A 47 15.55 -6.32 11.06
CA ILE A 47 16.18 -5.65 12.22
C ILE A 47 17.60 -5.22 11.88
N HIS A 48 17.82 -4.74 10.68
CA HIS A 48 19.13 -4.19 10.35
C HIS A 48 18.94 -2.80 9.74
N SER A 49 19.95 -1.96 9.90
CA SER A 49 19.91 -0.59 9.44
C SER A 49 20.26 -0.49 7.96
N GLY A 50 20.03 0.66 7.38
CA GLY A 50 20.40 0.96 6.01
C GLY A 50 19.24 1.08 5.03
N PHE A 51 18.06 0.57 5.35
CA PHE A 51 16.92 0.60 4.42
C PHE A 51 16.49 2.01 4.05
N GLY A 52 16.60 2.95 4.96
CA GLY A 52 16.15 4.31 4.71
C GLY A 52 17.25 5.26 4.28
N LEU A 53 18.48 4.78 4.13
CA LEU A 53 19.63 5.64 3.96
C LEU A 53 19.51 6.58 2.76
N HIS A 54 19.12 6.07 1.62
CA HIS A 54 19.00 6.88 0.40
C HIS A 54 17.75 7.75 0.40
N ARG A 55 16.69 7.30 1.04
CA ARG A 55 15.40 8.00 1.02
C ARG A 55 15.31 9.11 2.06
N PHE A 56 15.73 8.81 3.28
CA PHE A 56 15.62 9.75 4.40
C PHE A 56 16.96 10.35 4.81
N LYS A 57 18.05 9.89 4.20
CA LYS A 57 19.41 10.34 4.50
C LYS A 57 19.79 10.08 5.96
N GLU A 58 19.28 9.00 6.50
CA GLU A 58 19.62 8.53 7.84
C GLU A 58 19.50 7.01 7.87
N GLU A 59 20.18 6.40 8.79
CA GLU A 59 20.22 4.95 8.90
C GLU A 59 19.09 4.49 9.81
N LEU A 60 18.18 3.69 9.26
CA LEU A 60 16.99 3.21 9.97
C LEU A 60 16.92 1.70 9.92
N THR A 61 16.34 1.09 10.96
CA THR A 61 15.96 -0.32 10.92
C THR A 61 14.77 -0.48 10.00
N GLY A 62 14.45 -1.71 9.58
CA GLY A 62 13.30 -1.99 8.76
C GLY A 62 11.99 -1.47 9.37
N PRO A 63 11.70 -1.78 10.65
CA PRO A 63 10.49 -1.24 11.30
C PRO A 63 10.45 0.29 11.34
N GLU A 64 11.58 0.95 11.57
CA GLU A 64 11.62 2.41 11.56
C GLU A 64 11.33 2.98 10.18
N TYR A 65 11.85 2.35 9.15
CA TYR A 65 11.60 2.75 7.76
C TYR A 65 10.12 2.62 7.43
N ALA A 66 9.52 1.47 7.78
CA ALA A 66 8.10 1.23 7.57
C ALA A 66 7.25 2.26 8.31
N ASP A 67 7.60 2.56 9.56
CA ASP A 67 6.87 3.52 10.37
C ASP A 67 6.88 4.93 9.74
N ARG A 68 8.01 5.34 9.17
CA ARG A 68 8.11 6.62 8.48
C ARG A 68 7.11 6.72 7.33
N TYR A 69 7.03 5.69 6.51
CA TYR A 69 6.09 5.68 5.39
C TYR A 69 4.64 5.57 5.86
N ILE A 70 4.38 4.79 6.90
CA ILE A 70 3.02 4.69 7.45
C ILE A 70 2.56 6.05 7.95
N LYS A 71 3.42 6.79 8.63
CA LYS A 71 3.09 8.12 9.09
C LYS A 71 2.83 9.08 7.93
N LEU A 72 3.61 8.99 6.85
CA LEU A 72 3.36 9.80 5.66
C LEU A 72 2.01 9.50 5.03
N VAL A 73 1.65 8.22 4.95
CA VAL A 73 0.35 7.80 4.42
C VAL A 73 -0.77 8.40 5.27
N GLU A 74 -0.63 8.38 6.59
CA GLU A 74 -1.63 8.94 7.49
C GLU A 74 -1.69 10.47 7.38
N GLU A 75 -0.56 11.13 7.31
CA GLU A 75 -0.51 12.59 7.17
C GLU A 75 -1.13 13.07 5.86
N LEU A 76 -0.97 12.30 4.80
CA LEU A 76 -1.53 12.63 3.50
C LEU A 76 -2.97 12.14 3.35
N ASN A 77 -3.53 11.53 4.39
CA ASN A 77 -4.91 11.02 4.41
C ASN A 77 -5.18 10.01 3.29
N ILE A 78 -4.21 9.14 3.03
CA ILE A 78 -4.37 8.08 2.03
C ILE A 78 -5.09 6.91 2.71
N PRO A 79 -6.28 6.54 2.24
CA PRO A 79 -7.00 5.42 2.84
C PRO A 79 -6.37 4.08 2.51
N TYR A 80 -6.52 3.13 3.43
CA TYR A 80 -6.05 1.77 3.22
C TYR A 80 -7.01 0.79 3.88
N LEU A 81 -7.06 -0.43 3.35
CA LEU A 81 -7.85 -1.51 3.93
C LEU A 81 -6.89 -2.65 4.27
N LEU A 82 -6.93 -3.06 5.53
CA LEU A 82 -6.14 -4.18 6.04
C LEU A 82 -6.95 -5.46 5.97
N ASN A 83 -6.29 -6.60 6.10
CA ASN A 83 -6.94 -7.90 6.06
C ASN A 83 -7.81 -8.08 4.80
N THR A 84 -7.35 -7.51 3.69
CA THR A 84 -8.10 -7.45 2.44
C THR A 84 -7.27 -8.09 1.34
N THR A 85 -7.81 -9.14 0.73
CA THR A 85 -7.10 -9.91 -0.29
C THR A 85 -7.69 -9.63 -1.66
N VAL A 86 -6.85 -9.21 -2.59
CA VAL A 86 -7.27 -9.04 -3.99
C VAL A 86 -7.35 -10.41 -4.64
N ILE A 87 -8.49 -10.72 -5.25
CA ILE A 87 -8.72 -12.02 -5.88
C ILE A 87 -8.85 -11.96 -7.39
N ASP A 88 -9.07 -10.77 -7.94
CA ASP A 88 -9.17 -10.61 -9.40
C ASP A 88 -8.89 -9.19 -9.83
N ILE A 89 -8.28 -9.05 -11.01
CA ILE A 89 -8.04 -7.76 -11.65
C ILE A 89 -8.35 -7.95 -13.13
N THR A 90 -9.26 -7.15 -13.67
CA THR A 90 -9.64 -7.25 -15.07
C THR A 90 -8.87 -6.26 -15.94
N ARG A 91 -8.97 -6.44 -17.27
CA ARG A 91 -8.37 -5.51 -18.23
C ARG A 91 -8.96 -4.12 -18.13
N GLU A 92 -10.21 -4.03 -17.71
CA GLU A 92 -10.91 -2.74 -17.53
C GLU A 92 -10.52 -2.08 -16.20
N ARG A 93 -9.58 -2.66 -15.49
CA ARG A 93 -9.06 -2.16 -14.21
C ARG A 93 -10.11 -2.23 -13.09
N LYS A 94 -10.94 -3.25 -13.14
CA LYS A 94 -11.82 -3.56 -12.03
C LYS A 94 -11.09 -4.51 -11.08
N VAL A 95 -10.97 -4.11 -9.84
CA VAL A 95 -10.32 -4.90 -8.80
C VAL A 95 -11.37 -5.50 -7.91
N THR A 96 -11.29 -6.81 -7.68
CA THR A 96 -12.17 -7.50 -6.75
C THR A 96 -11.34 -7.97 -5.57
N ALA A 97 -11.78 -7.64 -4.37
CA ALA A 97 -11.09 -8.00 -3.14
C ALA A 97 -12.09 -8.53 -2.11
N VAL A 98 -11.59 -9.25 -1.13
CA VAL A 98 -12.43 -9.79 -0.06
C VAL A 98 -11.82 -9.48 1.30
N ASN A 99 -12.66 -9.17 2.27
CA ASN A 99 -12.28 -9.12 3.67
C ASN A 99 -13.46 -9.57 4.52
N SER A 100 -13.20 -9.82 5.82
CA SER A 100 -14.24 -10.35 6.70
C SER A 100 -15.30 -9.31 7.10
N ASP A 101 -14.95 -8.04 7.01
CA ASP A 101 -15.88 -6.97 7.42
C ASP A 101 -16.87 -6.61 6.32
N ASP A 102 -16.36 -6.47 5.09
CA ASP A 102 -17.16 -5.99 3.96
C ASP A 102 -17.54 -7.07 2.96
N GLY A 103 -17.01 -8.28 3.14
CA GLY A 103 -17.22 -9.37 2.19
C GLY A 103 -16.48 -9.09 0.88
N VAL A 104 -17.20 -9.13 -0.23
CA VAL A 104 -16.63 -8.88 -1.55
C VAL A 104 -16.72 -7.39 -1.88
N ILE A 105 -15.60 -6.81 -2.26
CA ILE A 105 -15.51 -5.40 -2.63
C ILE A 105 -15.10 -5.31 -4.10
N GLU A 106 -15.81 -4.48 -4.87
CA GLU A 106 -15.44 -4.20 -6.25
C GLU A 106 -15.02 -2.74 -6.38
N ILE A 107 -13.88 -2.51 -7.03
CA ILE A 107 -13.31 -1.19 -7.16
C ILE A 107 -12.95 -0.94 -8.62
N GLN A 108 -13.43 0.16 -9.17
CA GLN A 108 -13.02 0.60 -10.51
C GLN A 108 -11.84 1.56 -10.34
N ALA A 109 -10.69 1.19 -10.88
CA ALA A 109 -9.47 1.96 -10.74
C ALA A 109 -9.12 2.68 -12.03
N GLY A 110 -8.51 3.85 -11.92
CA GLY A 110 -7.91 4.52 -13.06
C GLY A 110 -6.55 3.92 -13.40
N ALA A 111 -5.80 3.56 -12.36
CA ALA A 111 -4.52 2.88 -12.51
C ALA A 111 -4.36 1.89 -11.36
N ILE A 112 -3.60 0.83 -11.59
CA ILE A 112 -3.33 -0.20 -10.58
C ILE A 112 -1.84 -0.39 -10.47
N ILE A 113 -1.32 -0.30 -9.26
CA ILE A 113 0.09 -0.57 -8.98
C ILE A 113 0.15 -1.83 -8.14
N ILE A 114 0.82 -2.85 -8.64
CA ILE A 114 0.99 -4.10 -7.92
C ILE A 114 2.33 -4.07 -7.20
N ALA A 115 2.27 -4.01 -5.89
CA ALA A 115 3.45 -3.89 -5.04
C ALA A 115 3.39 -4.92 -3.91
N ALA A 116 2.85 -6.10 -4.23
CA ALA A 116 2.65 -7.15 -3.22
C ALA A 116 3.96 -7.68 -2.66
N GLY A 117 5.03 -7.54 -3.40
CA GLY A 117 6.32 -8.01 -2.94
C GLY A 117 6.43 -9.52 -2.93
N CYS A 118 7.60 -9.99 -2.52
CA CYS A 118 7.87 -11.41 -2.41
C CYS A 118 7.52 -11.87 -1.00
N ARG A 119 6.59 -12.81 -0.89
CA ARG A 119 6.17 -13.35 0.39
C ARG A 119 6.49 -14.83 0.44
N GLU A 120 7.31 -15.17 1.38
CA GLU A 120 7.77 -16.56 1.55
C GLU A 120 6.97 -17.27 2.63
#